data_afb824d24e995f25a3a86783403681a1
#
_entry.id   afb824d24e995f25a3a86783403681a1
#
_cell.length_a   1.000
_cell.length_b   1.000
_cell.length_c   1.000
_cell.angle_alpha   90.00
_cell.angle_beta   90.00
_cell.angle_gamma   90.00
#
_symmetry.space_group_name_H-M   'P 1'
#
loop_
_entity.id
_entity.type
_entity.pdbx_description
1 polymer ?
#
loop_
_entity_poly.entity_id
_entity_poly.type
_entity_poly.pdbx_seq_one_letter_code
_entity_poly.pdbx_strand_id
1 'polypeptide(L)'
;MQLDKNRISPGSKNWISFFFHLHQQGELNIGFKFKSHSLEDCLHYIFNQTGLLYGYPVSNLYSPEKYVSHLTSEEKLKLLLFENLFFTYNYYHSNEDDVYESFITSLASFYEHYGSKISLWNLTFDQNKNIKIEKIINERVKLKSKIGDGRYWLNQSSNGLVFVDVLLYSTFLKEDHFDAKALHENIVFNVLFHMTKSAQIDGVIEEKEMRLLMYLLQSSNLDEGIKQQLEAYIRNTLDENIEIKYPSNLLHRKFIFELCVYLNYGTHQVKPDEERKLREIGKHLNLNPSEVEEASLFSRTFILKNRSNLSIINQDKSLSVFYKNIQSKWTRILGRNKEKIVSELKESKEFMDLLSKSTVKDLSNDEKELMKKQFYDILKTMPSLAIFLLPGGALLLPMISKLFPEMLPTSFQENTIDDFEDPEK
;
A
#
# COMPACT_ATOMS: atom_id res chain seq x y z
N MET A 1 -14.32 -33.09 -7.68
CA MET A 1 -13.78 -32.11 -6.72
C MET A 1 -14.87 -31.09 -6.49
N GLN A 2 -15.65 -31.21 -5.42
CA GLN A 2 -16.65 -30.21 -5.06
C GLN A 2 -15.89 -28.93 -4.68
N LEU A 3 -16.06 -27.88 -5.47
CA LEU A 3 -15.61 -26.54 -5.10
C LEU A 3 -16.34 -26.16 -3.79
N ASP A 4 -15.55 -25.87 -2.77
CA ASP A 4 -16.05 -25.42 -1.48
C ASP A 4 -16.82 -24.11 -1.71
N LYS A 5 -18.14 -24.15 -1.62
CA LYS A 5 -19.06 -23.07 -2.02
C LYS A 5 -18.91 -21.79 -1.18
N ASN A 6 -17.98 -21.77 -0.22
CA ASN A 6 -17.81 -20.71 0.76
C ASN A 6 -16.49 -19.92 0.62
N ARG A 7 -15.80 -19.97 -0.52
CA ARG A 7 -14.49 -19.34 -0.72
C ARG A 7 -14.46 -18.45 -1.94
N ILE A 8 -13.94 -17.24 -1.80
CA ILE A 8 -13.65 -16.36 -2.95
C ILE A 8 -12.47 -16.98 -3.71
N SER A 9 -12.61 -17.17 -5.02
CA SER A 9 -11.57 -17.80 -5.86
C SER A 9 -11.37 -17.01 -7.15
N PRO A 10 -10.51 -15.99 -7.18
CA PRO A 10 -10.28 -15.13 -8.35
C PRO A 10 -9.70 -15.85 -9.58
N GLY A 11 -9.37 -17.14 -9.46
CA GLY A 11 -9.02 -18.03 -10.57
C GLY A 11 -10.19 -18.74 -11.23
N SER A 12 -11.39 -18.71 -10.63
CA SER A 12 -12.60 -19.36 -11.12
C SER A 12 -13.62 -18.36 -11.68
N LYS A 13 -14.62 -18.84 -12.43
CA LYS A 13 -15.70 -17.99 -12.95
C LYS A 13 -16.67 -17.59 -11.83
N ASN A 14 -17.29 -16.41 -11.97
CA ASN A 14 -18.33 -15.87 -11.08
C ASN A 14 -17.84 -15.49 -9.68
N TRP A 15 -16.54 -15.31 -9.46
CA TRP A 15 -16.02 -14.90 -8.16
C TRP A 15 -16.43 -13.45 -7.80
N ILE A 16 -16.61 -12.57 -8.79
CA ILE A 16 -17.12 -11.19 -8.57
C ILE A 16 -18.56 -11.23 -8.06
N SER A 17 -19.42 -12.05 -8.68
CA SER A 17 -20.80 -12.21 -8.22
C SER A 17 -20.87 -12.76 -6.79
N PHE A 18 -19.96 -13.67 -6.44
CA PHE A 18 -19.85 -14.21 -5.08
C PHE A 18 -19.33 -13.17 -4.10
N PHE A 19 -18.35 -12.35 -4.48
CA PHE A 19 -17.87 -11.22 -3.68
C PHE A 19 -19.03 -10.26 -3.33
N PHE A 20 -19.83 -9.84 -4.32
CA PHE A 20 -20.97 -8.97 -4.08
C PHE A 20 -22.04 -9.60 -3.17
N HIS A 21 -22.30 -10.90 -3.35
CA HIS A 21 -23.20 -11.63 -2.48
C HIS A 21 -22.74 -11.59 -1.02
N LEU A 22 -21.47 -11.86 -0.73
CA LEU A 22 -20.92 -11.78 0.62
C LEU A 22 -20.94 -10.34 1.16
N HIS A 23 -20.68 -9.34 0.32
CA HIS A 23 -20.71 -7.93 0.72
C HIS A 23 -22.14 -7.50 1.09
N GLN A 24 -23.16 -7.91 0.33
CA GLN A 24 -24.57 -7.67 0.64
C GLN A 24 -25.00 -8.32 1.95
N GLN A 25 -24.43 -9.46 2.30
CA GLN A 25 -24.69 -10.15 3.57
C GLN A 25 -23.94 -9.52 4.77
N GLY A 26 -23.13 -8.49 4.55
CA GLY A 26 -22.30 -7.88 5.60
C GLY A 26 -21.13 -8.74 6.06
N GLU A 27 -20.78 -9.80 5.30
CA GLU A 27 -19.65 -10.67 5.58
C GLU A 27 -18.30 -10.07 5.18
N LEU A 28 -18.32 -9.10 4.25
CA LEU A 28 -17.16 -8.35 3.78
C LEU A 28 -17.28 -6.91 4.23
N ASN A 29 -16.34 -6.46 5.06
CA ASN A 29 -16.32 -5.10 5.58
C ASN A 29 -14.90 -4.56 5.64
N ILE A 30 -14.74 -3.28 5.35
CA ILE A 30 -13.47 -2.59 5.56
C ILE A 30 -13.21 -2.51 7.07
N GLY A 31 -12.03 -2.96 7.50
CA GLY A 31 -11.62 -3.01 8.90
C GLY A 31 -11.36 -1.64 9.56
N PHE A 32 -11.52 -0.52 8.83
CA PHE A 32 -11.27 0.84 9.31
C PHE A 32 -12.31 1.82 8.78
N LYS A 33 -12.59 2.86 9.55
CA LYS A 33 -13.53 3.92 9.18
C LYS A 33 -12.76 5.17 8.81
N PHE A 34 -12.83 5.57 7.55
CA PHE A 34 -12.30 6.85 7.09
C PHE A 34 -13.33 7.95 7.30
N LYS A 35 -13.40 8.52 8.50
CA LYS A 35 -14.23 9.70 8.73
C LYS A 35 -13.53 10.94 8.15
N SER A 36 -14.20 11.63 7.22
CA SER A 36 -13.80 12.97 6.72
C SER A 36 -12.41 13.07 6.06
N HIS A 37 -11.90 11.98 5.47
CA HIS A 37 -10.62 12.00 4.75
C HIS A 37 -10.81 12.10 3.25
N SER A 38 -9.84 12.70 2.56
CA SER A 38 -9.81 12.69 1.10
C SER A 38 -9.62 11.26 0.56
N LEU A 39 -10.05 11.01 -0.67
CA LEU A 39 -9.79 9.71 -1.30
C LEU A 39 -8.28 9.44 -1.38
N GLU A 40 -7.49 10.46 -1.65
CA GLU A 40 -6.04 10.39 -1.73
C GLU A 40 -5.41 9.90 -0.41
N ASP A 41 -5.86 10.41 0.74
CA ASP A 41 -5.40 9.95 2.05
C ASP A 41 -5.80 8.50 2.31
N CYS A 42 -7.03 8.14 1.93
CA CYS A 42 -7.51 6.76 2.02
C CYS A 42 -6.66 5.80 1.17
N LEU A 43 -6.43 6.14 -0.10
CA LEU A 43 -5.63 5.32 -1.02
C LEU A 43 -4.17 5.24 -0.58
N HIS A 44 -3.59 6.34 -0.08
CA HIS A 44 -2.23 6.34 0.46
C HIS A 44 -2.08 5.30 1.59
N TYR A 45 -3.02 5.32 2.53
CA TYR A 45 -3.04 4.36 3.61
C TYR A 45 -3.27 2.92 3.13
N ILE A 46 -4.33 2.68 2.33
CA ILE A 46 -4.73 1.36 1.86
C ILE A 46 -3.60 0.68 1.09
N PHE A 47 -2.98 1.36 0.14
CA PHE A 47 -1.93 0.78 -0.71
C PHE A 47 -0.72 0.32 0.10
N ASN A 48 -0.36 1.10 1.13
CA ASN A 48 0.73 0.75 2.02
C ASN A 48 0.36 -0.43 2.95
N GLN A 49 -0.86 -0.42 3.51
CA GLN A 49 -1.29 -1.48 4.45
C GLN A 49 -1.49 -2.83 3.77
N THR A 50 -2.05 -2.82 2.57
CA THR A 50 -2.35 -4.04 1.83
C THR A 50 -1.16 -4.54 1.01
N GLY A 51 -0.16 -3.68 0.79
CA GLY A 51 1.01 -3.98 -0.04
C GLY A 51 0.75 -3.80 -1.54
N LEU A 52 -0.38 -3.21 -1.93
CA LEU A 52 -0.72 -2.98 -3.34
C LEU A 52 0.34 -2.11 -4.03
N LEU A 53 0.85 -1.07 -3.35
CA LEU A 53 1.91 -0.19 -3.87
C LEU A 53 3.17 -0.95 -4.28
N TYR A 54 3.50 -2.01 -3.53
CA TYR A 54 4.73 -2.78 -3.72
C TYR A 54 4.54 -4.02 -4.60
N GLY A 55 3.34 -4.20 -5.17
CA GLY A 55 2.99 -5.39 -5.95
C GLY A 55 3.02 -6.69 -5.14
N TYR A 56 2.96 -6.57 -3.80
CA TYR A 56 3.04 -7.69 -2.87
C TYR A 56 1.85 -7.68 -1.91
N PRO A 57 0.76 -8.42 -2.21
CA PRO A 57 -0.44 -8.42 -1.41
C PRO A 57 -0.21 -9.14 -0.06
N VAL A 58 -0.25 -8.36 1.04
CA VAL A 58 -0.09 -8.87 2.41
C VAL A 58 -1.43 -9.07 3.11
N SER A 59 -2.44 -8.30 2.71
CA SER A 59 -3.82 -8.42 3.19
C SER A 59 -4.79 -7.94 2.12
N ASN A 60 -6.04 -8.37 2.22
CA ASN A 60 -7.14 -7.86 1.41
C ASN A 60 -7.84 -6.69 2.14
N LEU A 61 -8.61 -5.89 1.40
CA LEU A 61 -9.26 -4.68 1.93
C LEU A 61 -10.61 -4.99 2.57
N TYR A 62 -11.46 -5.75 1.89
CA TYR A 62 -12.80 -6.14 2.34
C TYR A 62 -12.86 -7.57 2.86
N SER A 63 -12.04 -8.45 2.27
CA SER A 63 -12.16 -9.89 2.46
C SER A 63 -11.34 -10.38 3.66
N PRO A 64 -11.98 -10.86 4.75
CA PRO A 64 -11.27 -11.40 5.89
C PRO A 64 -10.56 -12.71 5.56
N GLU A 65 -9.56 -13.07 6.37
CA GLU A 65 -8.65 -14.22 6.15
C GLU A 65 -9.42 -15.55 5.96
N LYS A 66 -10.57 -15.72 6.62
CA LYS A 66 -11.42 -16.94 6.46
C LYS A 66 -11.82 -17.24 5.02
N TYR A 67 -11.93 -16.19 4.16
CA TYR A 67 -12.30 -16.34 2.74
C TYR A 67 -11.10 -16.38 1.79
N VAL A 68 -9.91 -15.96 2.23
CA VAL A 68 -8.76 -15.71 1.36
C VAL A 68 -7.49 -16.47 1.75
N SER A 69 -7.47 -17.21 2.88
CA SER A 69 -6.29 -17.94 3.36
C SER A 69 -5.72 -18.95 2.38
N HIS A 70 -6.56 -19.49 1.48
CA HIS A 70 -6.18 -20.48 0.48
C HIS A 70 -5.65 -19.88 -0.83
N LEU A 71 -5.75 -18.55 -1.02
CA LEU A 71 -5.39 -17.88 -2.25
C LEU A 71 -3.87 -17.81 -2.44
N THR A 72 -3.44 -18.03 -3.67
CA THR A 72 -2.08 -17.70 -4.11
C THR A 72 -1.84 -16.20 -4.08
N SER A 73 -0.57 -15.76 -4.10
CA SER A 73 -0.23 -14.32 -4.16
C SER A 73 -0.84 -13.63 -5.38
N GLU A 74 -0.90 -14.31 -6.54
CA GLU A 74 -1.54 -13.76 -7.75
C GLU A 74 -3.05 -13.59 -7.56
N GLU A 75 -3.74 -14.56 -6.98
CA GLU A 75 -5.17 -14.48 -6.70
C GLU A 75 -5.49 -13.41 -5.65
N LYS A 76 -4.66 -13.30 -4.59
CA LYS A 76 -4.76 -12.20 -3.62
C LYS A 76 -4.61 -10.84 -4.30
N LEU A 77 -3.69 -10.70 -5.24
CA LEU A 77 -3.47 -9.43 -5.96
C LEU A 77 -4.66 -9.10 -6.89
N LYS A 78 -5.27 -10.10 -7.55
CA LYS A 78 -6.49 -9.91 -8.35
C LYS A 78 -7.65 -9.40 -7.51
N LEU A 79 -7.87 -10.05 -6.37
CA LEU A 79 -8.91 -9.66 -5.44
C LEU A 79 -8.63 -8.27 -4.86
N LEU A 80 -7.40 -8.01 -4.45
CA LEU A 80 -6.99 -6.72 -3.88
C LEU A 80 -7.14 -5.56 -4.89
N LEU A 81 -6.76 -5.77 -6.16
CA LEU A 81 -7.00 -4.78 -7.21
C LEU A 81 -8.49 -4.49 -7.35
N PHE A 82 -9.33 -5.52 -7.45
CA PHE A 82 -10.78 -5.37 -7.56
C PHE A 82 -11.38 -4.66 -6.35
N GLU A 83 -10.99 -5.03 -5.13
CA GLU A 83 -11.44 -4.40 -3.90
C GLU A 83 -11.09 -2.90 -3.84
N ASN A 84 -9.91 -2.51 -4.32
CA ASN A 84 -9.49 -1.11 -4.36
C ASN A 84 -10.27 -0.31 -5.42
N LEU A 85 -10.54 -0.90 -6.58
CA LEU A 85 -11.40 -0.28 -7.59
C LEU A 85 -12.82 -0.10 -7.06
N PHE A 86 -13.37 -1.10 -6.37
CA PHE A 86 -14.69 -1.02 -5.74
C PHE A 86 -14.74 0.02 -4.62
N PHE A 87 -13.69 0.09 -3.79
CA PHE A 87 -13.56 1.13 -2.76
C PHE A 87 -13.56 2.54 -3.38
N THR A 88 -12.78 2.73 -4.45
CA THR A 88 -12.66 4.01 -5.14
C THR A 88 -14.00 4.46 -5.72
N TYR A 89 -14.76 3.54 -6.30
CA TYR A 89 -16.12 3.81 -6.78
C TYR A 89 -17.06 4.18 -5.64
N ASN A 90 -17.13 3.36 -4.59
CA ASN A 90 -18.01 3.57 -3.45
C ASN A 90 -17.73 4.87 -2.69
N TYR A 91 -16.50 5.37 -2.73
CA TYR A 91 -16.17 6.64 -2.10
C TYR A 91 -17.03 7.80 -2.65
N TYR A 92 -17.34 7.78 -3.95
CA TYR A 92 -18.16 8.80 -4.61
C TYR A 92 -19.65 8.43 -4.70
N HIS A 93 -19.99 7.14 -4.71
CA HIS A 93 -21.31 6.63 -5.11
C HIS A 93 -21.97 5.76 -4.03
N SER A 94 -21.63 5.95 -2.74
CA SER A 94 -22.09 5.11 -1.63
C SER A 94 -23.61 5.08 -1.40
N ASN A 95 -24.36 6.02 -1.99
CA ASN A 95 -25.81 6.18 -1.80
C ASN A 95 -26.63 5.72 -3.03
N GLU A 96 -26.02 5.04 -4.01
CA GLU A 96 -26.74 4.53 -5.17
C GLU A 96 -27.51 3.25 -4.84
N ASP A 97 -28.75 3.15 -5.33
CA ASP A 97 -29.63 1.99 -5.07
C ASP A 97 -29.07 0.69 -5.66
N ASP A 98 -28.34 0.76 -6.80
CA ASP A 98 -27.73 -0.40 -7.47
C ASP A 98 -26.20 -0.18 -7.67
N VAL A 99 -25.49 -0.01 -6.58
CA VAL A 99 -24.05 0.29 -6.58
C VAL A 99 -23.21 -0.78 -7.30
N TYR A 100 -23.63 -2.05 -7.29
CA TYR A 100 -22.80 -3.13 -7.88
C TYR A 100 -22.88 -3.12 -9.40
N GLU A 101 -24.07 -2.97 -10.00
CA GLU A 101 -24.22 -2.90 -11.46
C GLU A 101 -23.64 -1.62 -12.01
N SER A 102 -23.87 -0.49 -11.33
CA SER A 102 -23.29 0.81 -11.67
C SER A 102 -21.76 0.76 -11.64
N PHE A 103 -21.17 0.18 -10.59
CA PHE A 103 -19.72 -0.02 -10.49
C PHE A 103 -19.17 -0.85 -11.66
N ILE A 104 -19.76 -2.02 -11.95
CA ILE A 104 -19.29 -2.91 -13.02
C ILE A 104 -19.41 -2.21 -14.38
N THR A 105 -20.45 -1.42 -14.59
CA THR A 105 -20.64 -0.65 -15.83
C THR A 105 -19.60 0.45 -15.95
N SER A 106 -19.35 1.22 -14.89
CA SER A 106 -18.30 2.23 -14.82
C SER A 106 -16.92 1.63 -15.06
N LEU A 107 -16.61 0.52 -14.41
CA LEU A 107 -15.32 -0.17 -14.55
C LEU A 107 -15.12 -0.73 -15.97
N ALA A 108 -16.17 -1.23 -16.59
CA ALA A 108 -16.12 -1.66 -17.99
C ALA A 108 -15.82 -0.47 -18.93
N SER A 109 -16.50 0.65 -18.76
CA SER A 109 -16.23 1.88 -19.52
C SER A 109 -14.81 2.39 -19.33
N PHE A 110 -14.30 2.40 -18.09
CA PHE A 110 -12.91 2.77 -17.81
C PHE A 110 -11.91 1.91 -18.58
N TYR A 111 -12.04 0.59 -18.53
CA TYR A 111 -11.11 -0.28 -19.24
C TYR A 111 -11.26 -0.27 -20.76
N GLU A 112 -12.43 0.10 -21.30
CA GLU A 112 -12.60 0.39 -22.73
C GLU A 112 -11.76 1.60 -23.15
N HIS A 113 -11.80 2.69 -22.37
CA HIS A 113 -11.02 3.91 -22.64
C HIS A 113 -9.52 3.71 -22.37
N TYR A 114 -9.17 2.89 -21.41
CA TYR A 114 -7.77 2.61 -21.06
C TYR A 114 -7.08 1.63 -22.02
N GLY A 115 -7.79 1.15 -23.05
CA GLY A 115 -7.17 0.34 -24.11
C GLY A 115 -6.83 -1.08 -23.65
N SER A 116 -7.72 -1.74 -22.94
CA SER A 116 -7.59 -3.18 -22.74
C SER A 116 -7.62 -3.84 -24.13
N LYS A 117 -6.60 -4.69 -24.44
CA LYS A 117 -6.59 -5.48 -25.70
C LYS A 117 -7.76 -6.47 -25.79
N ILE A 118 -8.52 -6.62 -24.72
CA ILE A 118 -9.77 -7.35 -24.69
C ILE A 118 -10.82 -6.39 -25.29
N SER A 119 -10.96 -6.44 -26.62
CA SER A 119 -12.06 -5.75 -27.29
C SER A 119 -13.37 -6.27 -26.70
N LEU A 120 -14.07 -5.39 -25.99
CA LEU A 120 -15.41 -5.69 -25.46
C LEU A 120 -16.40 -5.97 -26.61
N TRP A 121 -16.07 -5.56 -27.84
CA TRP A 121 -16.83 -5.83 -29.07
C TRP A 121 -16.78 -7.29 -29.54
N ASN A 122 -15.73 -8.05 -29.19
CA ASN A 122 -15.58 -9.44 -29.62
C ASN A 122 -16.23 -10.45 -28.66
N LEU A 123 -16.88 -9.99 -27.61
CA LEU A 123 -17.61 -10.85 -26.70
C LEU A 123 -19.09 -10.77 -27.08
N THR A 124 -19.64 -11.86 -27.60
CA THR A 124 -21.06 -12.03 -27.95
C THR A 124 -21.97 -11.39 -26.90
N PHE A 125 -23.05 -10.77 -27.33
CA PHE A 125 -24.03 -9.96 -26.55
C PHE A 125 -24.55 -10.61 -25.26
N ASP A 126 -24.23 -11.88 -25.00
CA ASP A 126 -24.80 -12.76 -23.98
C ASP A 126 -23.85 -13.05 -22.78
N GLN A 127 -22.66 -12.45 -22.72
CA GLN A 127 -21.77 -12.72 -21.58
C GLN A 127 -22.04 -11.72 -20.42
N ASN A 128 -22.30 -12.29 -19.24
CA ASN A 128 -22.41 -11.54 -17.98
C ASN A 128 -21.21 -10.57 -17.83
N LYS A 129 -21.52 -9.28 -17.59
CA LYS A 129 -20.54 -8.19 -17.45
C LYS A 129 -19.46 -8.53 -16.39
N ASN A 130 -19.84 -9.23 -15.29
CA ASN A 130 -18.90 -9.66 -14.24
C ASN A 130 -17.80 -10.56 -14.82
N ILE A 131 -18.14 -11.51 -15.69
CA ILE A 131 -17.15 -12.41 -16.32
C ILE A 131 -16.17 -11.65 -17.22
N LYS A 132 -16.63 -10.57 -17.86
CA LYS A 132 -15.75 -9.68 -18.65
C LYS A 132 -14.72 -9.00 -17.73
N ILE A 133 -15.17 -8.43 -16.62
CA ILE A 133 -14.29 -7.78 -15.65
C ILE A 133 -13.32 -8.79 -15.04
N GLU A 134 -13.77 -10.02 -14.70
CA GLU A 134 -12.90 -11.10 -14.23
C GLU A 134 -11.74 -11.38 -15.20
N LYS A 135 -12.01 -11.42 -16.49
CA LYS A 135 -10.98 -11.59 -17.52
C LYS A 135 -10.03 -10.39 -17.58
N ILE A 136 -10.56 -9.16 -17.52
CA ILE A 136 -9.74 -7.95 -17.53
C ILE A 136 -8.82 -7.91 -16.31
N ILE A 137 -9.34 -8.12 -15.11
CA ILE A 137 -8.54 -8.16 -13.88
C ILE A 137 -7.43 -9.24 -13.99
N ASN A 138 -7.77 -10.41 -14.51
CA ASN A 138 -6.77 -11.46 -14.72
C ASN A 138 -5.65 -11.02 -15.67
N GLU A 139 -5.98 -10.34 -16.77
CA GLU A 139 -4.97 -9.81 -17.72
C GLU A 139 -4.17 -8.64 -17.14
N ARG A 140 -4.76 -7.80 -16.31
CA ARG A 140 -4.06 -6.67 -15.66
C ARG A 140 -3.04 -7.13 -14.65
N VAL A 141 -3.34 -8.21 -13.91
CA VAL A 141 -2.46 -8.75 -12.87
C VAL A 141 -1.36 -9.64 -13.45
N LYS A 142 -1.57 -10.30 -14.58
CA LYS A 142 -0.54 -11.14 -15.19
C LYS A 142 0.63 -10.34 -15.75
N LEU A 143 1.83 -10.81 -15.48
CA LEU A 143 3.03 -10.32 -16.14
C LEU A 143 3.07 -10.83 -17.59
N LYS A 144 3.02 -9.92 -18.57
CA LYS A 144 2.89 -10.26 -20.00
C LYS A 144 4.21 -10.62 -20.68
N SER A 145 5.34 -10.28 -20.04
CA SER A 145 6.65 -10.44 -20.62
C SER A 145 7.34 -11.69 -20.10
N LYS A 146 7.87 -12.51 -21.00
CA LYS A 146 8.91 -13.50 -20.65
C LYS A 146 10.17 -12.69 -20.42
N ILE A 147 10.69 -12.68 -19.19
CA ILE A 147 11.97 -12.06 -18.86
C ILE A 147 13.03 -12.79 -19.68
N GLY A 148 13.53 -12.14 -20.74
CA GLY A 148 14.45 -12.76 -21.70
C GLY A 148 15.84 -13.06 -21.15
N ASP A 149 16.19 -12.51 -19.99
CA ASP A 149 17.47 -12.75 -19.32
C ASP A 149 17.23 -13.43 -17.96
N GLY A 150 17.48 -14.74 -17.90
CA GLY A 150 17.30 -15.56 -16.68
C GLY A 150 18.06 -15.09 -15.44
N ARG A 151 18.97 -14.11 -15.60
CA ARG A 151 19.73 -13.51 -14.50
C ARG A 151 18.90 -12.62 -13.58
N TYR A 152 17.75 -12.11 -14.06
CA TYR A 152 16.90 -11.18 -13.31
C TYR A 152 15.58 -11.81 -12.85
N TRP A 153 15.56 -13.10 -12.62
CA TRP A 153 14.35 -13.79 -12.17
C TRP A 153 14.00 -13.40 -10.74
N LEU A 154 12.86 -12.70 -10.62
CA LEU A 154 12.08 -12.67 -9.40
C LEU A 154 11.04 -13.79 -9.49
N ASN A 155 10.81 -14.52 -8.40
CA ASN A 155 9.76 -15.53 -8.31
C ASN A 155 8.34 -14.91 -8.32
N GLN A 156 8.17 -13.83 -9.07
CA GLN A 156 6.94 -13.06 -9.17
C GLN A 156 6.41 -13.16 -10.60
N SER A 157 5.21 -13.71 -10.74
CA SER A 157 4.50 -13.84 -12.01
C SER A 157 3.47 -12.74 -12.24
N SER A 158 3.32 -11.82 -11.29
CA SER A 158 2.28 -10.79 -11.28
C SER A 158 2.83 -9.41 -11.59
N ASN A 159 1.99 -8.54 -12.14
CA ASN A 159 2.33 -7.15 -12.44
C ASN A 159 2.53 -6.33 -11.16
N GLY A 160 3.73 -5.80 -10.94
CA GLY A 160 4.09 -4.99 -9.76
C GLY A 160 3.52 -3.56 -9.76
N LEU A 161 2.95 -3.10 -10.89
CA LEU A 161 2.45 -1.74 -11.08
C LEU A 161 0.91 -1.68 -11.18
N VAL A 162 0.20 -2.70 -10.71
CA VAL A 162 -1.28 -2.76 -10.78
C VAL A 162 -1.98 -1.63 -10.02
N PHE A 163 -1.31 -1.04 -9.03
CA PHE A 163 -1.84 0.10 -8.28
C PHE A 163 -2.14 1.31 -9.19
N VAL A 164 -1.43 1.43 -10.32
CA VAL A 164 -1.64 2.50 -11.30
C VAL A 164 -3.06 2.46 -11.87
N ASP A 165 -3.65 1.28 -12.03
CA ASP A 165 -5.05 1.14 -12.49
C ASP A 165 -6.04 1.83 -11.55
N VAL A 166 -5.80 1.75 -10.23
CA VAL A 166 -6.66 2.40 -9.23
C VAL A 166 -6.51 3.93 -9.29
N LEU A 167 -5.28 4.43 -9.50
CA LEU A 167 -5.03 5.86 -9.67
C LEU A 167 -5.70 6.41 -10.93
N LEU A 168 -5.58 5.69 -12.04
CA LEU A 168 -6.25 6.06 -13.29
C LEU A 168 -7.77 6.03 -13.16
N TYR A 169 -8.31 5.00 -12.49
CA TYR A 169 -9.74 4.89 -12.23
C TYR A 169 -10.26 6.03 -11.34
N SER A 170 -9.48 6.42 -10.33
CA SER A 170 -9.84 7.56 -9.48
C SER A 170 -9.91 8.89 -10.27
N THR A 171 -9.03 9.05 -11.26
CA THR A 171 -9.07 10.21 -12.16
C THR A 171 -10.24 10.11 -13.12
N PHE A 172 -10.51 8.94 -13.70
CA PHE A 172 -11.66 8.68 -14.57
C PHE A 172 -13.00 9.03 -13.91
N LEU A 173 -13.14 8.77 -12.60
CA LEU A 173 -14.37 9.11 -11.86
C LEU A 173 -14.53 10.60 -11.54
N LYS A 174 -13.45 11.39 -11.65
CA LYS A 174 -13.44 12.83 -11.33
C LYS A 174 -13.51 13.72 -12.56
N GLU A 175 -12.96 13.27 -13.67
CA GLU A 175 -12.71 14.08 -14.85
C GLU A 175 -13.47 13.52 -16.04
N ASP A 176 -14.30 14.35 -16.68
CA ASP A 176 -15.07 13.96 -17.88
C ASP A 176 -14.17 13.63 -19.07
N HIS A 177 -12.99 14.24 -19.14
CA HIS A 177 -12.01 14.04 -20.20
C HIS A 177 -10.61 13.89 -19.63
N PHE A 178 -10.03 12.70 -19.70
CA PHE A 178 -8.63 12.48 -19.37
C PHE A 178 -7.99 11.49 -20.35
N ASP A 179 -6.71 11.69 -20.62
CA ASP A 179 -5.93 10.76 -21.43
C ASP A 179 -5.30 9.70 -20.50
N ALA A 180 -5.99 8.56 -20.37
CA ALA A 180 -5.55 7.45 -19.53
C ALA A 180 -4.17 6.92 -19.93
N LYS A 181 -3.84 6.92 -21.26
CA LYS A 181 -2.55 6.44 -21.75
C LYS A 181 -1.44 7.40 -21.34
N ALA A 182 -1.61 8.69 -21.61
CA ALA A 182 -0.62 9.71 -21.25
C ALA A 182 -0.39 9.77 -19.72
N LEU A 183 -1.47 9.67 -18.92
CA LEU A 183 -1.34 9.64 -17.46
C LEU A 183 -0.62 8.38 -16.97
N HIS A 184 -0.95 7.21 -17.53
CA HIS A 184 -0.25 5.95 -17.24
C HIS A 184 1.24 6.05 -17.55
N GLU A 185 1.59 6.49 -18.77
CA GLU A 185 2.97 6.67 -19.20
C GLU A 185 3.72 7.63 -18.27
N ASN A 186 3.10 8.75 -17.90
CA ASN A 186 3.69 9.73 -16.99
C ASN A 186 3.97 9.12 -15.60
N ILE A 187 3.01 8.43 -15.00
CA ILE A 187 3.19 7.84 -13.65
C ILE A 187 4.29 6.78 -13.70
N VAL A 188 4.20 5.83 -14.61
CA VAL A 188 5.12 4.69 -14.69
C VAL A 188 6.53 5.12 -15.06
N PHE A 189 6.67 6.07 -16.01
CA PHE A 189 7.96 6.64 -16.36
C PHE A 189 8.62 7.30 -15.16
N ASN A 190 7.89 8.13 -14.41
CA ASN A 190 8.44 8.79 -13.21
C ASN A 190 8.82 7.78 -12.12
N VAL A 191 8.03 6.72 -11.90
CA VAL A 191 8.38 5.64 -10.97
C VAL A 191 9.74 5.05 -11.34
N LEU A 192 9.90 4.57 -12.58
CA LEU A 192 11.12 3.90 -13.02
C LEU A 192 12.32 4.85 -13.07
N PHE A 193 12.11 6.07 -13.54
CA PHE A 193 13.17 7.08 -13.61
C PHE A 193 13.70 7.41 -12.20
N HIS A 194 12.84 7.77 -11.26
CA HIS A 194 13.29 8.17 -9.92
C HIS A 194 13.83 7.00 -9.10
N MET A 195 13.28 5.79 -9.26
CA MET A 195 13.85 4.59 -8.65
C MET A 195 15.25 4.31 -9.20
N THR A 196 15.46 4.41 -10.52
CA THR A 196 16.79 4.25 -11.11
C THR A 196 17.76 5.30 -10.59
N LYS A 197 17.34 6.58 -10.57
CA LYS A 197 18.15 7.67 -10.01
C LYS A 197 18.51 7.43 -8.54
N SER A 198 17.60 6.84 -7.76
CA SER A 198 17.87 6.51 -6.37
C SER A 198 18.82 5.32 -6.21
N ALA A 199 18.80 4.34 -7.12
CA ALA A 199 19.74 3.22 -7.13
C ALA A 199 21.17 3.64 -7.56
N GLN A 200 21.28 4.67 -8.41
CA GLN A 200 22.58 5.21 -8.88
C GLN A 200 23.26 6.14 -7.87
N ILE A 201 22.75 6.26 -6.67
CA ILE A 201 23.24 7.20 -5.65
C ILE A 201 24.73 7.02 -5.31
N ASP A 202 25.22 5.80 -5.28
CA ASP A 202 26.63 5.46 -5.03
C ASP A 202 27.40 5.15 -6.32
N GLY A 203 26.78 5.32 -7.49
CA GLY A 203 27.37 5.11 -8.81
C GLY A 203 27.23 3.70 -9.36
N VAL A 204 26.74 2.75 -8.60
CA VAL A 204 26.56 1.35 -8.99
C VAL A 204 25.20 0.83 -8.58
N ILE A 205 24.40 0.35 -9.52
CA ILE A 205 23.15 -0.33 -9.23
C ILE A 205 23.47 -1.77 -8.80
N GLU A 206 23.11 -2.13 -7.57
CA GLU A 206 23.29 -3.48 -7.07
C GLU A 206 22.40 -4.51 -7.82
N GLU A 207 22.80 -5.79 -7.81
CA GLU A 207 22.06 -6.86 -8.53
C GLU A 207 20.60 -6.95 -8.11
N LYS A 208 20.30 -6.80 -6.82
CA LYS A 208 18.91 -6.85 -6.30
C LYS A 208 18.09 -5.65 -6.77
N GLU A 209 18.69 -4.47 -6.81
CA GLU A 209 18.05 -3.26 -7.33
C GLU A 209 17.78 -3.38 -8.83
N MET A 210 18.77 -3.86 -9.59
CA MET A 210 18.63 -4.13 -11.01
C MET A 210 17.48 -5.10 -11.27
N ARG A 211 17.37 -6.18 -10.50
CA ARG A 211 16.27 -7.14 -10.61
C ARG A 211 14.90 -6.48 -10.39
N LEU A 212 14.74 -5.65 -9.36
CA LEU A 212 13.49 -4.96 -9.10
C LEU A 212 13.13 -3.96 -10.20
N LEU A 213 14.11 -3.15 -10.65
CA LEU A 213 13.93 -2.18 -11.73
C LEU A 213 13.50 -2.87 -13.03
N MET A 214 14.17 -3.95 -13.42
CA MET A 214 13.86 -4.73 -14.62
C MET A 214 12.48 -5.41 -14.50
N TYR A 215 12.13 -5.92 -13.34
CA TYR A 215 10.80 -6.47 -13.09
C TYR A 215 9.70 -5.41 -13.25
N LEU A 216 9.87 -4.22 -12.66
CA LEU A 216 8.91 -3.13 -12.80
C LEU A 216 8.84 -2.61 -14.24
N LEU A 217 9.97 -2.55 -14.95
CA LEU A 217 10.01 -2.21 -16.38
C LEU A 217 9.20 -3.21 -17.22
N GLN A 218 9.30 -4.51 -16.93
CA GLN A 218 8.49 -5.53 -17.60
C GLN A 218 7.00 -5.44 -17.23
N SER A 219 6.70 -4.99 -16.01
CA SER A 219 5.33 -4.74 -15.54
C SER A 219 4.69 -3.48 -16.13
N SER A 220 5.49 -2.59 -16.71
CA SER A 220 5.11 -1.20 -17.01
C SER A 220 3.98 -1.03 -18.03
N ASN A 221 3.77 -1.98 -18.94
CA ASN A 221 2.87 -1.84 -20.11
C ASN A 221 3.12 -0.57 -20.97
N LEU A 222 4.31 0.01 -20.91
CA LEU A 222 4.74 1.13 -21.74
C LEU A 222 4.95 0.69 -23.20
N ASP A 223 4.90 1.65 -24.12
CA ASP A 223 5.29 1.42 -25.51
C ASP A 223 6.77 1.00 -25.61
N GLU A 224 7.08 0.17 -26.59
CA GLU A 224 8.41 -0.46 -26.70
C GLU A 224 9.56 0.56 -26.80
N GLY A 225 9.35 1.68 -27.49
CA GLY A 225 10.35 2.76 -27.58
C GLY A 225 10.69 3.39 -26.22
N ILE A 226 9.65 3.62 -25.39
CA ILE A 226 9.84 4.15 -24.02
C ILE A 226 10.52 3.12 -23.14
N LYS A 227 10.16 1.84 -23.26
CA LYS A 227 10.80 0.75 -22.53
C LYS A 227 12.29 0.64 -22.83
N GLN A 228 12.65 0.67 -24.12
CA GLN A 228 14.07 0.62 -24.54
C GLN A 228 14.85 1.80 -24.00
N GLN A 229 14.28 3.00 -24.02
CA GLN A 229 14.89 4.19 -23.45
C GLN A 229 15.13 4.07 -21.94
N LEU A 230 14.11 3.60 -21.19
CA LEU A 230 14.21 3.36 -19.76
C LEU A 230 15.20 2.23 -19.44
N GLU A 231 15.20 1.14 -20.22
CA GLU A 231 16.17 0.05 -20.04
C GLU A 231 17.59 0.53 -20.23
N ALA A 232 17.87 1.32 -21.27
CA ALA A 232 19.17 1.92 -21.50
C ALA A 232 19.57 2.86 -20.35
N TYR A 233 18.64 3.63 -19.80
CA TYR A 233 18.85 4.47 -18.62
C TYR A 233 19.18 3.64 -17.37
N ILE A 234 18.41 2.58 -17.09
CA ILE A 234 18.66 1.65 -15.98
C ILE A 234 20.04 1.01 -16.11
N ARG A 235 20.47 0.64 -17.32
CA ARG A 235 21.79 0.05 -17.59
C ARG A 235 22.94 1.07 -17.65
N ASN A 236 22.65 2.35 -17.41
CA ASN A 236 23.60 3.47 -17.47
C ASN A 236 24.32 3.58 -18.83
N THR A 237 23.59 3.35 -19.92
CA THR A 237 24.08 3.40 -21.30
C THR A 237 23.57 4.61 -22.08
N LEU A 238 22.82 5.50 -21.44
CA LEU A 238 22.26 6.74 -22.01
C LEU A 238 22.85 7.97 -21.33
N ASP A 239 23.07 9.04 -22.11
CA ASP A 239 23.37 10.38 -21.60
C ASP A 239 22.13 11.00 -20.89
N GLU A 240 22.37 11.78 -19.85
CA GLU A 240 21.40 12.18 -18.80
C GLU A 240 20.30 13.16 -19.24
N ASN A 241 20.14 13.52 -20.50
CA ASN A 241 19.16 14.52 -20.96
C ASN A 241 17.78 13.91 -21.25
N ILE A 242 17.15 13.32 -20.22
CA ILE A 242 15.76 12.90 -20.31
C ILE A 242 14.87 14.03 -19.79
N GLU A 243 13.97 14.54 -20.64
CA GLU A 243 12.97 15.52 -20.23
C GLU A 243 11.92 14.87 -19.31
N ILE A 244 11.81 15.38 -18.07
CA ILE A 244 10.94 14.81 -17.05
C ILE A 244 9.72 15.71 -16.86
N LYS A 245 8.54 15.16 -17.08
CA LYS A 245 7.28 15.79 -16.73
C LYS A 245 6.79 15.26 -15.39
N TYR A 246 7.00 16.01 -14.33
CA TYR A 246 6.62 15.60 -12.98
C TYR A 246 5.10 15.47 -12.81
N PRO A 247 4.61 14.49 -12.02
CA PRO A 247 3.20 14.40 -11.69
C PRO A 247 2.74 15.61 -10.87
N SER A 248 1.62 16.20 -11.25
CA SER A 248 0.99 17.30 -10.50
C SER A 248 0.37 16.80 -9.18
N ASN A 249 -0.17 15.59 -9.17
CA ASN A 249 -0.86 15.01 -8.03
C ASN A 249 0.11 14.63 -6.90
N LEU A 250 -0.16 15.10 -5.68
CA LEU A 250 0.66 14.86 -4.50
C LEU A 250 0.77 13.37 -4.14
N LEU A 251 -0.33 12.60 -4.26
CA LEU A 251 -0.35 11.17 -3.97
C LEU A 251 0.60 10.41 -4.91
N HIS A 252 0.60 10.74 -6.22
CA HIS A 252 1.53 10.13 -7.17
C HIS A 252 2.99 10.40 -6.80
N ARG A 253 3.31 11.64 -6.39
CA ARG A 253 4.67 12.02 -5.96
C ARG A 253 5.09 11.29 -4.67
N LYS A 254 4.18 11.12 -3.71
CA LYS A 254 4.42 10.32 -2.50
C LYS A 254 4.72 8.86 -2.86
N PHE A 255 3.94 8.24 -3.73
CA PHE A 255 4.16 6.85 -4.14
C PHE A 255 5.49 6.64 -4.88
N ILE A 256 5.86 7.56 -5.78
CA ILE A 256 7.18 7.52 -6.43
C ILE A 256 8.29 7.55 -5.37
N PHE A 257 8.19 8.46 -4.41
CA PHE A 257 9.18 8.56 -3.34
C PHE A 257 9.22 7.30 -2.45
N GLU A 258 8.07 6.75 -2.10
CA GLU A 258 7.96 5.52 -1.30
C GLU A 258 8.59 4.32 -2.00
N LEU A 259 8.43 4.21 -3.31
CA LEU A 259 9.07 3.16 -4.10
C LEU A 259 10.59 3.34 -4.17
N CYS A 260 11.11 4.59 -4.20
CA CYS A 260 12.55 4.86 -4.06
C CYS A 260 13.06 4.40 -2.68
N VAL A 261 12.33 4.71 -1.61
CA VAL A 261 12.66 4.24 -0.25
C VAL A 261 12.61 2.72 -0.18
N TYR A 262 11.57 2.10 -0.75
CA TYR A 262 11.44 0.63 -0.79
C TYR A 262 12.62 -0.04 -1.48
N LEU A 263 13.06 0.48 -2.63
CA LEU A 263 14.21 -0.03 -3.35
C LEU A 263 15.47 0.01 -2.46
N ASN A 264 15.83 1.19 -1.95
CA ASN A 264 17.07 1.38 -1.20
C ASN A 264 17.08 0.63 0.13
N TYR A 265 16.01 0.72 0.92
CA TYR A 265 15.94 0.04 2.23
C TYR A 265 15.63 -1.46 2.13
N GLY A 266 15.03 -1.91 1.03
CA GLY A 266 14.74 -3.32 0.77
C GLY A 266 15.99 -4.11 0.38
N THR A 267 16.90 -3.51 -0.37
CA THR A 267 18.04 -4.20 -1.00
C THR A 267 19.31 -4.19 -0.15
N HIS A 268 19.62 -3.09 0.54
CA HIS A 268 20.85 -2.94 1.34
C HIS A 268 20.66 -2.08 2.60
N GLN A 269 21.72 -1.89 3.38
CA GLN A 269 21.73 -0.93 4.49
C GLN A 269 21.98 0.47 3.94
N VAL A 270 21.02 1.37 4.18
CA VAL A 270 21.13 2.76 3.75
C VAL A 270 22.15 3.51 4.62
N LYS A 271 23.16 4.09 3.99
CA LYS A 271 24.17 4.93 4.62
C LYS A 271 23.62 6.35 4.85
N PRO A 272 24.24 7.16 5.74
CA PRO A 272 23.81 8.55 5.98
C PRO A 272 23.77 9.43 4.71
N ASP A 273 24.72 9.22 3.79
CA ASP A 273 24.76 9.96 2.51
C ASP A 273 23.59 9.59 1.58
N GLU A 274 23.20 8.32 1.54
CA GLU A 274 22.04 7.85 0.77
C GLU A 274 20.74 8.42 1.36
N GLU A 275 20.65 8.50 2.68
CA GLU A 275 19.48 9.13 3.33
C GLU A 275 19.37 10.63 2.99
N ARG A 276 20.51 11.34 2.86
CA ARG A 276 20.55 12.72 2.38
C ARG A 276 20.07 12.82 0.93
N LYS A 277 20.57 11.94 0.05
CA LYS A 277 20.21 11.94 -1.38
C LYS A 277 18.75 11.52 -1.60
N LEU A 278 18.19 10.58 -0.80
CA LEU A 278 16.76 10.30 -0.80
C LEU A 278 15.93 11.56 -0.44
N ARG A 279 16.38 12.37 0.53
CA ARG A 279 15.71 13.66 0.83
C ARG A 279 15.80 14.64 -0.34
N GLU A 280 16.87 14.63 -1.10
CA GLU A 280 16.99 15.43 -2.33
C GLU A 280 16.00 14.97 -3.40
N ILE A 281 15.81 13.65 -3.59
CA ILE A 281 14.76 13.11 -4.46
C ILE A 281 13.37 13.60 -4.01
N GLY A 282 13.08 13.56 -2.71
CA GLY A 282 11.83 14.10 -2.18
C GLY A 282 11.61 15.59 -2.51
N LYS A 283 12.68 16.41 -2.42
CA LYS A 283 12.63 17.82 -2.84
C LYS A 283 12.38 17.97 -4.35
N HIS A 284 13.05 17.18 -5.18
CA HIS A 284 12.82 17.19 -6.63
C HIS A 284 11.37 16.79 -6.97
N LEU A 285 10.79 15.87 -6.21
CA LEU A 285 9.36 15.53 -6.31
C LEU A 285 8.43 16.60 -5.68
N ASN A 286 8.96 17.74 -5.27
CA ASN A 286 8.23 18.83 -4.62
C ASN A 286 7.42 18.34 -3.41
N LEU A 287 8.03 17.47 -2.59
CA LEU A 287 7.52 17.04 -1.29
C LEU A 287 8.13 17.92 -0.19
N ASN A 288 7.31 18.37 0.74
CA ASN A 288 7.81 19.08 1.91
C ASN A 288 8.49 18.10 2.91
N PRO A 289 9.30 18.58 3.87
CA PRO A 289 10.02 17.69 4.78
C PRO A 289 9.13 16.76 5.62
N SER A 290 7.89 17.17 5.94
CA SER A 290 6.93 16.33 6.68
C SER A 290 6.40 15.19 5.80
N GLU A 291 6.09 15.48 4.53
CA GLU A 291 5.64 14.49 3.55
C GLU A 291 6.74 13.47 3.24
N VAL A 292 7.99 13.92 3.11
CA VAL A 292 9.17 13.04 2.94
C VAL A 292 9.33 12.10 4.13
N GLU A 293 9.18 12.62 5.36
CA GLU A 293 9.31 11.82 6.58
C GLU A 293 8.19 10.79 6.69
N GLU A 294 6.94 11.21 6.43
CA GLU A 294 5.76 10.35 6.44
C GLU A 294 5.88 9.22 5.40
N ALA A 295 6.10 9.56 4.14
CA ALA A 295 6.24 8.60 3.05
C ALA A 295 7.41 7.63 3.30
N SER A 296 8.56 8.13 3.76
CA SER A 296 9.69 7.28 4.18
C SER A 296 9.29 6.29 5.28
N LEU A 297 8.47 6.73 6.23
CA LEU A 297 8.03 5.88 7.33
C LEU A 297 7.09 4.77 6.87
N PHE A 298 6.17 5.05 5.95
CA PHE A 298 5.27 4.05 5.36
C PHE A 298 6.07 2.91 4.72
N SER A 299 6.99 3.23 3.81
CA SER A 299 7.80 2.21 3.14
C SER A 299 8.67 1.41 4.11
N ARG A 300 9.34 2.07 5.05
CA ARG A 300 10.19 1.39 6.06
C ARG A 300 9.38 0.46 6.96
N THR A 301 8.18 0.88 7.33
CA THR A 301 7.29 0.05 8.15
C THR A 301 6.81 -1.17 7.37
N PHE A 302 6.47 -1.00 6.10
CA PHE A 302 6.13 -2.12 5.23
C PHE A 302 7.28 -3.12 5.10
N ILE A 303 8.50 -2.64 4.85
CA ILE A 303 9.72 -3.47 4.76
C ILE A 303 9.92 -4.25 6.06
N LEU A 304 9.85 -3.57 7.20
CA LEU A 304 10.07 -4.18 8.51
C LEU A 304 9.08 -5.32 8.77
N LYS A 305 7.80 -5.06 8.50
CA LYS A 305 6.72 -6.00 8.74
C LYS A 305 6.79 -7.26 7.87
N ASN A 306 7.21 -7.09 6.62
CA ASN A 306 7.14 -8.16 5.61
C ASN A 306 8.51 -8.77 5.27
N ARG A 307 9.53 -8.45 6.06
CA ARG A 307 10.93 -8.83 5.79
C ARG A 307 11.14 -10.33 5.53
N SER A 308 10.52 -11.19 6.32
CA SER A 308 10.66 -12.65 6.19
C SER A 308 10.09 -13.21 4.90
N ASN A 309 9.14 -12.49 4.29
CA ASN A 309 8.36 -12.99 3.15
C ASN A 309 8.75 -12.33 1.83
N LEU A 310 9.49 -11.22 1.87
CA LEU A 310 9.92 -10.48 0.69
C LEU A 310 11.30 -10.98 0.23
N SER A 311 11.34 -11.71 -0.89
CA SER A 311 12.57 -12.28 -1.46
C SER A 311 13.63 -11.24 -1.84
N ILE A 312 13.20 -9.98 -2.06
CA ILE A 312 14.10 -8.87 -2.41
C ILE A 312 14.80 -8.25 -1.19
N ILE A 313 14.24 -8.47 0.02
CA ILE A 313 14.76 -7.85 1.24
C ILE A 313 15.95 -8.66 1.76
N ASN A 314 17.05 -7.96 2.08
CA ASN A 314 18.23 -8.56 2.68
C ASN A 314 17.92 -8.99 4.14
N GLN A 315 18.05 -10.28 4.43
CA GLN A 315 17.76 -10.86 5.77
C GLN A 315 18.86 -10.60 6.79
N ASP A 316 20.09 -10.23 6.38
CA ASP A 316 21.27 -10.13 7.24
C ASP A 316 21.38 -8.82 8.03
N LYS A 317 20.34 -7.98 8.06
CA LYS A 317 20.39 -6.67 8.73
C LYS A 317 20.14 -6.79 10.23
N SER A 318 20.94 -6.09 11.03
CA SER A 318 20.68 -5.86 12.44
C SER A 318 19.32 -5.15 12.64
N LEU A 319 18.34 -5.89 13.12
CA LEU A 319 16.99 -5.40 13.37
C LEU A 319 16.99 -4.25 14.39
N SER A 320 17.86 -4.30 15.40
CA SER A 320 17.89 -3.33 16.49
C SER A 320 18.15 -1.89 16.02
N VAL A 321 19.08 -1.68 15.10
CA VAL A 321 19.39 -0.34 14.55
C VAL A 321 18.24 0.16 13.68
N PHE A 322 17.64 -0.72 12.88
CA PHE A 322 16.52 -0.38 12.02
C PHE A 322 15.27 0.00 12.84
N TYR A 323 14.96 -0.76 13.90
CA TYR A 323 13.90 -0.45 14.86
C TYR A 323 14.11 0.88 15.57
N LYS A 324 15.31 1.17 16.10
CA LYS A 324 15.62 2.44 16.76
C LYS A 324 15.39 3.65 15.84
N ASN A 325 15.81 3.55 14.58
CA ASN A 325 15.64 4.62 13.59
C ASN A 325 14.15 4.86 13.26
N ILE A 326 13.35 3.80 13.15
CA ILE A 326 11.92 3.91 12.91
C ILE A 326 11.22 4.47 14.15
N GLN A 327 11.56 3.98 15.35
CA GLN A 327 10.96 4.42 16.60
C GLN A 327 11.12 5.93 16.84
N SER A 328 12.30 6.49 16.57
CA SER A 328 12.53 7.94 16.73
C SER A 328 11.67 8.78 15.77
N LYS A 329 11.47 8.29 14.54
CA LYS A 329 10.60 8.96 13.53
C LYS A 329 9.13 8.86 13.93
N TRP A 330 8.69 7.71 14.42
CA TRP A 330 7.33 7.52 14.94
C TRP A 330 7.02 8.46 16.09
N THR A 331 7.92 8.53 17.08
CA THR A 331 7.76 9.44 18.22
C THR A 331 7.57 10.89 17.75
N ARG A 332 8.29 11.33 16.73
CA ARG A 332 8.17 12.67 16.17
C ARG A 332 6.81 12.89 15.49
N ILE A 333 6.33 11.94 14.70
CA ILE A 333 5.03 12.06 14.00
C ILE A 333 3.87 12.04 15.01
N LEU A 334 3.90 11.15 15.99
CA LEU A 334 2.91 11.14 17.07
C LEU A 334 2.93 12.44 17.85
N GLY A 335 4.13 13.00 18.16
CA GLY A 335 4.26 14.28 18.85
C GLY A 335 3.63 15.44 18.08
N ARG A 336 3.78 15.48 16.74
CA ARG A 336 3.13 16.52 15.91
C ARG A 336 1.61 16.42 15.89
N ASN A 337 1.07 15.22 16.07
CA ASN A 337 -0.37 14.96 16.06
C ASN A 337 -0.97 14.84 17.48
N LYS A 338 -0.18 15.17 18.54
CA LYS A 338 -0.55 14.96 19.94
C LYS A 338 -1.93 15.57 20.26
N GLU A 339 -2.16 16.84 19.91
CA GLU A 339 -3.41 17.53 20.22
C GLU A 339 -4.62 16.87 19.54
N LYS A 340 -4.47 16.48 18.27
CA LYS A 340 -5.51 15.80 17.52
C LYS A 340 -5.83 14.42 18.12
N ILE A 341 -4.81 13.65 18.48
CA ILE A 341 -4.98 12.34 19.13
C ILE A 341 -5.71 12.50 20.46
N VAL A 342 -5.30 13.48 21.28
CA VAL A 342 -5.94 13.77 22.58
C VAL A 342 -7.40 14.18 22.40
N SER A 343 -7.71 15.02 21.38
CA SER A 343 -9.09 15.39 21.08
C SER A 343 -9.96 14.19 20.76
N GLU A 344 -9.52 13.32 19.86
CA GLU A 344 -10.24 12.11 19.45
C GLU A 344 -10.39 11.10 20.61
N LEU A 345 -9.36 10.96 21.45
CA LEU A 345 -9.43 10.11 22.65
C LEU A 345 -10.50 10.61 23.63
N LYS A 346 -10.62 11.93 23.82
CA LYS A 346 -11.64 12.54 24.69
C LYS A 346 -13.06 12.36 24.18
N GLU A 347 -13.25 12.19 22.86
CA GLU A 347 -14.54 11.92 22.26
C GLU A 347 -15.01 10.46 22.47
N SER A 348 -14.08 9.54 22.75
CA SER A 348 -14.42 8.15 23.07
C SER A 348 -14.84 8.00 24.52
N LYS A 349 -16.15 7.93 24.77
CA LYS A 349 -16.70 7.75 26.10
C LYS A 349 -16.16 6.48 26.78
N GLU A 350 -16.11 5.37 26.04
CA GLU A 350 -15.64 4.07 26.55
C GLU A 350 -14.16 4.12 26.94
N PHE A 351 -13.31 4.79 26.15
CA PHE A 351 -11.90 5.03 26.49
C PHE A 351 -11.77 5.88 27.75
N MET A 352 -12.55 6.97 27.86
CA MET A 352 -12.51 7.88 29.01
C MET A 352 -13.03 7.22 30.29
N ASP A 353 -14.02 6.33 30.20
CA ASP A 353 -14.52 5.54 31.34
C ASP A 353 -13.45 4.57 31.85
N LEU A 354 -12.74 3.87 30.94
CA LEU A 354 -11.61 3.00 31.29
C LEU A 354 -10.45 3.80 31.89
N LEU A 355 -10.14 4.96 31.32
CA LEU A 355 -9.10 5.86 31.82
C LEU A 355 -9.43 6.34 33.24
N SER A 356 -10.65 6.80 33.48
CA SER A 356 -11.12 7.22 34.82
C SER A 356 -11.05 6.07 35.82
N LYS A 357 -11.44 4.86 35.41
CA LYS A 357 -11.35 3.67 36.27
C LYS A 357 -9.90 3.34 36.62
N SER A 358 -8.95 3.52 35.69
CA SER A 358 -7.54 3.24 35.89
C SER A 358 -6.85 4.17 36.87
N THR A 359 -7.40 5.37 37.11
CA THR A 359 -6.89 6.32 38.11
C THR A 359 -7.26 5.94 39.56
N VAL A 360 -8.27 5.08 39.71
CA VAL A 360 -8.79 4.67 41.03
C VAL A 360 -8.35 3.25 41.39
N LYS A 361 -8.21 2.36 40.41
CA LYS A 361 -7.79 0.96 40.61
C LYS A 361 -7.13 0.41 39.35
N ASP A 362 -6.28 -0.63 39.55
CA ASP A 362 -5.70 -1.35 38.43
C ASP A 362 -6.76 -1.97 37.52
N LEU A 363 -6.58 -1.82 36.22
CA LEU A 363 -7.44 -2.46 35.22
C LEU A 363 -7.14 -3.96 35.15
N SER A 364 -8.20 -4.75 34.99
CA SER A 364 -8.08 -6.17 34.64
C SER A 364 -7.40 -6.35 33.28
N ASN A 365 -6.93 -7.57 32.97
CA ASN A 365 -6.33 -7.84 31.67
C ASN A 365 -7.29 -7.59 30.51
N ASP A 366 -8.58 -7.94 30.67
CA ASP A 366 -9.62 -7.71 29.66
C ASP A 366 -9.87 -6.21 29.44
N GLU A 367 -9.86 -5.42 30.51
CA GLU A 367 -10.00 -3.96 30.44
C GLU A 367 -8.78 -3.29 29.79
N LYS A 368 -7.57 -3.79 30.05
CA LYS A 368 -6.34 -3.34 29.38
C LYS A 368 -6.40 -3.62 27.88
N GLU A 369 -6.82 -4.82 27.49
CA GLU A 369 -7.01 -5.16 26.06
C GLU A 369 -8.11 -4.34 25.40
N LEU A 370 -9.22 -4.09 26.10
CA LEU A 370 -10.29 -3.22 25.61
C LEU A 370 -9.79 -1.77 25.42
N MET A 371 -9.05 -1.25 26.39
CA MET A 371 -8.43 0.08 26.29
C MET A 371 -7.47 0.19 25.11
N LYS A 372 -6.62 -0.82 24.90
CA LYS A 372 -5.76 -0.91 23.71
C LYS A 372 -6.58 -0.91 22.43
N LYS A 373 -7.63 -1.72 22.37
CA LYS A 373 -8.51 -1.81 21.20
C LYS A 373 -9.15 -0.46 20.89
N GLN A 374 -9.71 0.23 21.89
CA GLN A 374 -10.29 1.58 21.72
C GLN A 374 -9.26 2.59 21.22
N PHE A 375 -8.05 2.58 21.76
CA PHE A 375 -6.98 3.42 21.30
C PHE A 375 -6.62 3.13 19.83
N TYR A 376 -6.49 1.86 19.46
CA TYR A 376 -6.24 1.47 18.08
C TYR A 376 -7.38 1.89 17.15
N ASP A 377 -8.63 1.78 17.57
CA ASP A 377 -9.79 2.18 16.76
C ASP A 377 -9.79 3.70 16.51
N ILE A 378 -9.32 4.50 17.47
CA ILE A 378 -9.12 5.95 17.28
C ILE A 378 -7.97 6.23 16.31
N LEU A 379 -6.83 5.55 16.44
CA LEU A 379 -5.73 5.71 15.48
C LEU A 379 -6.14 5.35 14.04
N LYS A 380 -7.04 4.38 13.87
CA LYS A 380 -7.62 4.02 12.55
C LYS A 380 -8.41 5.15 11.91
N THR A 381 -8.91 6.09 12.69
CA THR A 381 -9.60 7.27 12.15
C THR A 381 -8.65 8.31 11.56
N MET A 382 -7.34 8.15 11.77
CA MET A 382 -6.30 9.09 11.33
C MET A 382 -5.33 8.37 10.38
N PRO A 383 -5.47 8.49 9.04
CA PRO A 383 -4.64 7.75 8.08
C PRO A 383 -3.13 7.88 8.30
N SER A 384 -2.64 9.09 8.63
CA SER A 384 -1.24 9.33 8.95
C SER A 384 -0.74 8.59 10.21
N LEU A 385 -1.67 8.18 11.09
CA LEU A 385 -1.38 7.46 12.32
C LEU A 385 -1.72 5.97 12.25
N ALA A 386 -2.53 5.58 11.30
CA ALA A 386 -2.93 4.18 11.12
C ALA A 386 -1.75 3.25 10.79
N ILE A 387 -0.63 3.81 10.35
CA ILE A 387 0.67 3.13 10.22
C ILE A 387 1.13 2.47 11.52
N PHE A 388 0.72 3.00 12.68
CA PHE A 388 1.06 2.46 14.00
C PHE A 388 0.26 1.20 14.38
N LEU A 389 -0.76 0.85 13.61
CA LEU A 389 -1.60 -0.34 13.82
C LEU A 389 -0.98 -1.63 13.30
N LEU A 390 0.25 -1.56 12.79
CA LEU A 390 0.93 -2.72 12.22
C LEU A 390 1.27 -3.75 13.30
N PRO A 391 1.26 -5.06 12.99
CA PRO A 391 1.75 -6.10 13.89
C PRO A 391 3.19 -5.77 14.34
N GLY A 392 3.41 -5.77 15.60
CA GLY A 392 4.58 -5.19 16.27
C GLY A 392 4.15 -4.12 17.27
N GLY A 393 2.85 -4.04 17.58
CA GLY A 393 2.23 -3.09 18.53
C GLY A 393 2.81 -3.09 19.94
N ALA A 394 3.68 -4.03 20.27
CA ALA A 394 4.52 -3.98 21.46
C ALA A 394 5.37 -2.70 21.55
N LEU A 395 5.74 -2.09 20.42
CA LEU A 395 6.48 -0.83 20.39
C LEU A 395 5.59 0.39 20.63
N LEU A 396 4.29 0.26 20.43
CA LEU A 396 3.38 1.39 20.48
C LEU A 396 3.07 1.82 21.92
N LEU A 397 2.89 0.87 22.82
CA LEU A 397 2.59 1.14 24.24
C LEU A 397 3.68 1.96 24.94
N PRO A 398 4.99 1.62 24.86
CA PRO A 398 6.05 2.45 25.42
C PRO A 398 6.14 3.84 24.79
N MET A 399 5.79 3.98 23.51
CA MET A 399 5.79 5.28 22.84
C MET A 399 4.60 6.13 23.27
N ILE A 400 3.43 5.53 23.44
CA ILE A 400 2.21 6.18 23.94
C ILE A 400 2.43 6.63 25.38
N SER A 401 2.98 5.78 26.26
CA SER A 401 3.28 6.14 27.64
C SER A 401 4.27 7.30 27.73
N LYS A 402 5.23 7.38 26.83
CA LYS A 402 6.19 8.47 26.75
C LYS A 402 5.61 9.78 26.22
N LEU A 403 4.67 9.71 25.27
CA LEU A 403 4.06 10.90 24.65
C LEU A 403 2.82 11.41 25.39
N PHE A 404 2.13 10.52 26.08
CA PHE A 404 0.89 10.81 26.82
C PHE A 404 0.97 10.30 28.27
N PRO A 405 1.99 10.70 29.05
CA PRO A 405 2.14 10.21 30.42
C PRO A 405 0.95 10.57 31.30
N GLU A 406 0.27 11.68 30.98
CA GLU A 406 -0.90 12.19 31.71
C GLU A 406 -2.20 11.41 31.41
N MET A 407 -2.20 10.57 30.37
CA MET A 407 -3.39 9.85 29.91
C MET A 407 -3.31 8.32 30.13
N LEU A 408 -2.19 7.83 30.62
CA LEU A 408 -2.02 6.39 30.84
C LEU A 408 -1.81 6.06 32.31
N PRO A 409 -2.44 4.99 32.81
CA PRO A 409 -2.22 4.50 34.17
C PRO A 409 -0.73 4.24 34.43
N THR A 410 -0.30 4.38 35.68
CA THR A 410 1.05 4.02 36.13
C THR A 410 1.47 2.61 35.76
N SER A 411 0.54 1.67 35.70
CA SER A 411 0.76 0.29 35.24
C SER A 411 1.18 0.15 33.77
N PHE A 412 1.00 1.19 32.95
CA PHE A 412 1.53 1.27 31.59
C PHE A 412 2.88 1.96 31.51
N GLN A 413 3.28 2.68 32.56
CA GLN A 413 4.57 3.37 32.62
C GLN A 413 5.69 2.42 33.09
N GLU A 414 5.36 1.38 33.86
CA GLU A 414 6.32 0.39 34.39
C GLU A 414 6.79 -0.64 33.35
N ASN A 415 6.08 -0.80 32.25
CA ASN A 415 6.49 -1.63 31.12
C ASN A 415 7.27 -0.82 30.07
N THR A 416 8.22 -0.02 30.50
CA THR A 416 9.27 0.48 29.60
C THR A 416 10.17 -0.70 29.30
N ILE A 417 10.18 -1.11 28.03
CA ILE A 417 11.04 -2.17 27.53
C ILE A 417 12.49 -1.66 27.55
N ASP A 418 13.14 -1.79 28.70
CA ASP A 418 14.60 -1.89 28.74
C ASP A 418 15.08 -3.32 28.38
N ASP A 419 14.15 -4.27 28.33
CA ASP A 419 14.38 -5.68 28.04
C ASP A 419 13.86 -6.09 26.65
N PHE A 420 14.41 -5.52 25.58
CA PHE A 420 14.47 -6.24 24.32
C PHE A 420 15.67 -7.18 24.39
N GLU A 421 15.50 -8.32 25.02
CA GLU A 421 16.32 -9.48 24.72
C GLU A 421 16.07 -9.84 23.25
N ASP A 422 17.16 -9.86 22.50
CA ASP A 422 17.24 -10.34 21.14
C ASP A 422 16.67 -11.77 21.11
N PRO A 423 15.56 -12.07 20.39
CA PRO A 423 15.00 -13.42 20.35
C PRO A 423 15.92 -14.47 19.69
N GLU A 424 17.18 -14.09 19.36
CA GLU A 424 18.23 -14.95 18.82
C GLU A 424 19.46 -15.06 19.74
N LYS A 425 19.29 -14.99 21.07
CA LYS A 425 20.30 -15.50 21.98
C LYS A 425 19.92 -16.84 22.56
#